data_095673ade5075ef7c6b2d74d16056b35
#
_entry.id   095673ade5075ef7c6b2d74d16056b35
#
_cell.length_a   1.000
_cell.length_b   1.000
_cell.length_c   1.000
_cell.angle_alpha   90.00
_cell.angle_beta   90.00
_cell.angle_gamma   90.00
#
_symmetry.space_group_name_H-M   'P 1'
#
loop_
_entity.id
_entity.type
_entity.pdbx_description
1 polymer ?
#
loop_
_entity_poly.entity_id
_entity_poly.type
_entity_poly.pdbx_seq_one_letter_code
_entity_poly.pdbx_strand_id
1 'polypeptide(L)'
;MEQEDRQKTLKAVLHYFYQDNTRSGSHCRYSLQYHLVWIPKYRRSFLVGEIAERLKQILKQVARDYRIRIIAMEVMPDHVHMLVEAPPKYAPAKIVQLFKGISSRRLRQEFLDVIKKYVWKEGTLWAIGYYIGSVSDKTTTELVRE
;
A
#
# COMPACT_ATOMS: atom_id res chain seq x y z
N MET A 1 -5.62 33.57 25.51
CA MET A 1 -4.75 32.88 24.54
C MET A 1 -4.69 31.39 24.73
N GLU A 2 -4.40 30.88 25.92
CA GLU A 2 -4.38 29.43 26.18
C GLU A 2 -5.73 28.74 25.94
N GLN A 3 -6.83 29.38 26.31
CA GLN A 3 -8.18 28.82 26.12
C GLN A 3 -8.56 28.73 24.63
N GLU A 4 -8.18 29.74 23.82
CA GLU A 4 -8.44 29.73 22.38
C GLU A 4 -7.65 28.61 21.68
N ASP A 5 -6.39 28.42 22.06
CA ASP A 5 -5.56 27.36 21.49
C ASP A 5 -6.09 25.96 21.85
N ARG A 6 -6.56 25.79 23.09
CA ARG A 6 -7.19 24.52 23.53
C ARG A 6 -8.48 24.26 22.76
N GLN A 7 -9.30 25.29 22.52
CA GLN A 7 -10.54 25.13 21.76
C GLN A 7 -10.27 24.81 20.30
N LYS A 8 -9.25 25.45 19.70
CA LYS A 8 -8.84 25.14 18.33
C LYS A 8 -8.34 23.72 18.19
N THR A 9 -7.53 23.26 19.14
CA THR A 9 -7.03 21.88 19.18
C THR A 9 -8.18 20.90 19.33
N LEU A 10 -9.13 21.17 20.23
CA LEU A 10 -10.28 20.31 20.42
C LEU A 10 -11.16 20.23 19.18
N LYS A 11 -11.42 21.38 18.52
CA LYS A 11 -12.18 21.40 17.28
C LYS A 11 -11.48 20.60 16.17
N ALA A 12 -10.16 20.71 16.08
CA ALA A 12 -9.39 19.97 15.10
C ALA A 12 -9.50 18.46 15.36
N VAL A 13 -9.37 18.03 16.61
CA VAL A 13 -9.51 16.63 17.00
C VAL A 13 -10.92 16.13 16.70
N LEU A 14 -11.96 16.88 17.08
CA LEU A 14 -13.34 16.51 16.80
C LEU A 14 -13.63 16.44 15.31
N HIS A 15 -13.04 17.36 14.53
CA HIS A 15 -13.16 17.35 13.09
C HIS A 15 -12.65 16.04 12.48
N TYR A 16 -11.49 15.57 12.93
CA TYR A 16 -10.95 14.29 12.48
C TYR A 16 -11.84 13.11 12.87
N PHE A 17 -12.42 13.13 14.05
CA PHE A 17 -13.33 12.05 14.50
C PHE A 17 -14.59 11.92 13.63
N TYR A 18 -15.08 13.02 13.07
CA TYR A 18 -16.37 13.05 12.37
C TYR A 18 -16.23 13.26 10.86
N GLN A 19 -15.02 13.19 10.31
CA GLN A 19 -14.83 13.25 8.86
C GLN A 19 -15.22 11.94 8.20
N ASP A 20 -15.88 12.04 7.03
CA ASP A 20 -16.30 10.87 6.26
C ASP A 20 -15.11 10.07 5.72
N ASN A 21 -13.94 10.70 5.55
CA ASN A 21 -12.72 10.04 5.04
C ASN A 21 -11.92 9.33 6.12
N THR A 22 -12.35 9.37 7.39
CA THR A 22 -11.70 8.58 8.44
C THR A 22 -12.28 7.19 8.54
N ARG A 23 -11.49 6.26 9.07
CA ARG A 23 -11.90 4.88 9.30
C ARG A 23 -12.05 4.62 10.78
N SER A 24 -12.95 3.70 11.13
CA SER A 24 -13.11 3.24 12.51
C SER A 24 -12.26 2.01 12.77
N GLY A 25 -11.50 2.05 13.85
CA GLY A 25 -10.83 0.88 14.39
C GLY A 25 -11.37 0.57 15.77
N SER A 26 -10.77 -0.41 16.45
CA SER A 26 -11.08 -0.72 17.84
C SER A 26 -10.65 0.46 18.72
N HIS A 27 -11.62 1.15 19.32
CA HIS A 27 -11.41 2.31 20.19
C HIS A 27 -10.75 3.52 19.51
N CYS A 28 -10.78 3.61 18.17
CA CYS A 28 -10.15 4.74 17.49
C CYS A 28 -10.79 5.02 16.14
N ARG A 29 -10.50 6.21 15.63
CA ARG A 29 -10.68 6.54 14.23
C ARG A 29 -9.31 6.92 13.68
N TYR A 30 -9.07 6.62 12.40
CA TYR A 30 -7.76 6.84 11.80
C TYR A 30 -7.87 7.30 10.35
N SER A 31 -6.82 7.99 9.92
CA SER A 31 -6.61 8.37 8.52
C SER A 31 -5.12 8.27 8.26
N LEU A 32 -4.65 7.05 8.03
CA LEU A 32 -3.24 6.75 7.83
C LEU A 32 -3.05 6.23 6.41
N GLN A 33 -2.63 7.12 5.53
CA GLN A 33 -2.44 6.82 4.13
C GLN A 33 -0.96 6.78 3.78
N TYR A 34 -0.60 5.82 2.93
CA TYR A 34 0.78 5.59 2.54
C TYR A 34 0.88 5.38 1.03
N HIS A 35 1.90 5.99 0.46
CA HIS A 35 2.37 5.69 -0.88
C HIS A 35 3.38 4.57 -0.81
N LEU A 36 3.17 3.51 -1.58
CA LEU A 36 4.06 2.35 -1.66
C LEU A 36 4.57 2.22 -3.08
N VAL A 37 5.88 2.02 -3.23
CA VAL A 37 6.47 1.70 -4.53
C VAL A 37 7.50 0.59 -4.34
N TRP A 38 7.41 -0.44 -5.17
CA TRP A 38 8.44 -1.47 -5.22
C TRP A 38 8.60 -2.00 -6.65
N ILE A 39 9.73 -2.64 -6.91
CA ILE A 39 10.09 -3.10 -8.24
C ILE A 39 10.41 -4.59 -8.24
N PRO A 40 10.24 -5.25 -9.40
CA PRO A 40 10.71 -6.62 -9.58
C PRO A 40 12.22 -6.72 -9.40
N LYS A 41 12.67 -7.90 -9.03
CA LYS A 41 14.10 -8.19 -8.89
C LYS A 41 14.81 -7.91 -10.22
N TYR A 42 15.95 -7.24 -10.16
CA TYR A 42 16.70 -6.77 -11.32
C TYR A 42 15.91 -5.81 -12.22
N ARG A 43 14.81 -5.24 -11.71
CA ARG A 43 13.91 -4.35 -12.44
C ARG A 43 13.40 -4.95 -13.75
N ARG A 44 13.19 -6.26 -13.79
CA ARG A 44 12.70 -6.96 -14.98
C ARG A 44 11.23 -6.60 -15.27
N SER A 45 10.93 -6.35 -16.56
CA SER A 45 9.61 -5.87 -16.98
C SER A 45 8.66 -7.03 -17.30
N PHE A 46 8.36 -7.89 -16.32
CA PHE A 46 7.47 -9.03 -16.54
C PHE A 46 6.06 -8.85 -15.98
N LEU A 47 5.76 -7.71 -15.38
CA LEU A 47 4.43 -7.45 -14.82
C LEU A 47 3.48 -7.00 -15.94
N VAL A 48 3.16 -7.91 -16.85
CA VAL A 48 2.31 -7.67 -18.02
C VAL A 48 1.30 -8.80 -18.17
N GLY A 49 0.21 -8.54 -18.90
CA GLY A 49 -0.78 -9.55 -19.25
C GLY A 49 -1.40 -10.24 -18.02
N GLU A 50 -1.44 -11.55 -18.04
CA GLU A 50 -2.06 -12.37 -16.99
C GLU A 50 -1.38 -12.18 -15.63
N ILE A 51 -0.06 -12.04 -15.64
CA ILE A 51 0.70 -11.83 -14.38
C ILE A 51 0.28 -10.52 -13.73
N ALA A 52 0.17 -9.45 -14.51
CA ALA A 52 -0.25 -8.14 -13.99
C ALA A 52 -1.68 -8.20 -13.45
N GLU A 53 -2.60 -8.82 -14.18
CA GLU A 53 -3.99 -8.96 -13.73
C GLU A 53 -4.10 -9.80 -12.46
N ARG A 54 -3.36 -10.91 -12.40
CA ARG A 54 -3.35 -11.76 -11.21
C ARG A 54 -2.73 -11.05 -10.01
N LEU A 55 -1.66 -10.28 -10.23
CA LEU A 55 -1.03 -9.49 -9.18
C LEU A 55 -2.04 -8.51 -8.56
N LYS A 56 -2.79 -7.80 -9.40
CA LYS A 56 -3.83 -6.89 -8.91
C LYS A 56 -4.84 -7.60 -8.03
N GLN A 57 -5.29 -8.79 -8.44
CA GLN A 57 -6.24 -9.60 -7.67
C GLN A 57 -5.64 -10.00 -6.31
N ILE A 58 -4.39 -10.45 -6.32
CA ILE A 58 -3.69 -10.86 -5.09
C ILE A 58 -3.56 -9.68 -4.12
N LEU A 59 -3.13 -8.52 -4.62
CA LEU A 59 -2.98 -7.32 -3.79
C LEU A 59 -4.31 -6.90 -3.17
N LYS A 60 -5.39 -6.96 -3.94
CA LYS A 60 -6.74 -6.67 -3.42
C LYS A 60 -7.15 -7.67 -2.35
N GLN A 61 -6.80 -8.95 -2.51
CA GLN A 61 -7.12 -9.97 -1.53
C GLN A 61 -6.34 -9.77 -0.23
N VAL A 62 -5.05 -9.45 -0.34
CA VAL A 62 -4.22 -9.11 0.83
C VAL A 62 -4.83 -7.93 1.58
N ALA A 63 -5.23 -6.90 0.86
CA ALA A 63 -5.84 -5.72 1.46
C ALA A 63 -7.10 -6.09 2.25
N ARG A 64 -7.98 -6.89 1.67
CA ARG A 64 -9.19 -7.36 2.36
C ARG A 64 -8.88 -8.18 3.61
N ASP A 65 -7.93 -9.10 3.51
CA ASP A 65 -7.58 -9.99 4.61
C ASP A 65 -7.01 -9.22 5.81
N TYR A 66 -6.29 -8.14 5.56
CA TYR A 66 -5.64 -7.35 6.60
C TYR A 66 -6.32 -6.01 6.87
N ARG A 67 -7.52 -5.80 6.33
CA ARG A 67 -8.33 -4.58 6.53
C ARG A 67 -7.61 -3.30 6.09
N ILE A 68 -6.84 -3.41 5.04
CA ILE A 68 -6.18 -2.28 4.38
C ILE A 68 -7.05 -1.88 3.18
N ARG A 69 -7.30 -0.59 3.04
CA ARG A 69 -8.06 -0.07 1.90
C ARG A 69 -7.10 0.40 0.80
N ILE A 70 -7.26 -0.13 -0.39
CA ILE A 70 -6.52 0.36 -1.56
C ILE A 70 -7.30 1.53 -2.14
N ILE A 71 -6.68 2.73 -2.11
CA ILE A 71 -7.27 3.94 -2.66
C ILE A 71 -6.97 4.04 -4.15
N ALA A 72 -5.74 3.72 -4.53
CA ALA A 72 -5.31 3.70 -5.92
C ALA A 72 -4.22 2.65 -6.09
N MET A 73 -4.14 2.07 -7.28
CA MET A 73 -3.15 1.04 -7.58
C MET A 73 -2.79 1.11 -9.05
N GLU A 74 -1.51 1.07 -9.33
CA GLU A 74 -0.97 1.03 -10.67
C GLU A 74 0.10 -0.04 -10.76
N VAL A 75 -0.10 -1.00 -11.66
CA VAL A 75 0.88 -2.05 -11.94
C VAL A 75 1.44 -1.79 -13.32
N MET A 76 2.68 -1.31 -13.36
CA MET A 76 3.43 -1.09 -14.59
C MET A 76 4.35 -2.29 -14.82
N PRO A 77 4.88 -2.47 -16.04
CA PRO A 77 5.71 -3.65 -16.31
C PRO A 77 6.89 -3.83 -15.36
N ASP A 78 7.48 -2.75 -14.86
CA ASP A 78 8.69 -2.78 -14.04
C ASP A 78 8.51 -2.18 -12.64
N HIS A 79 7.27 -1.90 -12.22
CA HIS A 79 7.04 -1.40 -10.86
C HIS A 79 5.58 -1.51 -10.44
N VAL A 80 5.37 -1.50 -9.13
CA VAL A 80 4.05 -1.43 -8.51
C VAL A 80 3.99 -0.15 -7.71
N HIS A 81 2.89 0.57 -7.87
CA HIS A 81 2.64 1.82 -7.17
C HIS A 81 1.25 1.74 -6.55
N MET A 82 1.16 1.95 -5.25
CA MET A 82 -0.11 1.89 -4.52
C MET A 82 -0.26 3.06 -3.58
N LEU A 83 -1.50 3.50 -3.43
CA LEU A 83 -1.91 4.38 -2.34
C LEU A 83 -2.87 3.60 -1.47
N VAL A 84 -2.54 3.40 -0.21
CA VAL A 84 -3.33 2.59 0.72
C VAL A 84 -3.61 3.35 2.00
N GLU A 85 -4.70 2.96 2.66
CA GLU A 85 -5.03 3.40 4.00
C GLU A 85 -5.02 2.18 4.92
N ALA A 86 -4.23 2.23 5.98
CA ALA A 86 -3.99 1.08 6.84
C ALA A 86 -4.33 1.38 8.30
N PRO A 87 -4.78 0.36 9.07
CA PRO A 87 -5.03 0.51 10.49
C PRO A 87 -3.76 0.90 11.26
N PRO A 88 -3.91 1.63 12.39
CA PRO A 88 -2.75 2.09 13.17
C PRO A 88 -1.93 0.98 13.81
N LYS A 89 -2.46 -0.23 13.86
CA LYS A 89 -1.74 -1.39 14.42
C LYS A 89 -0.59 -1.88 13.56
N TYR A 90 -0.51 -1.48 12.28
CA TYR A 90 0.56 -1.92 11.39
C TYR A 90 1.64 -0.85 11.28
N ALA A 91 2.89 -1.26 11.52
CA ALA A 91 4.03 -0.43 11.18
C ALA A 91 4.13 -0.30 9.65
N PRO A 92 4.64 0.83 9.12
CA PRO A 92 4.80 0.98 7.67
C PRO A 92 5.56 -0.17 7.00
N ALA A 93 6.65 -0.64 7.61
CA ALA A 93 7.41 -1.77 7.09
C ALA A 93 6.57 -3.05 7.02
N LYS A 94 5.67 -3.25 7.98
CA LYS A 94 4.79 -4.43 8.00
C LYS A 94 3.80 -4.39 6.84
N ILE A 95 3.28 -3.22 6.49
CA ILE A 95 2.35 -3.06 5.36
C ILE A 95 3.02 -3.50 4.06
N VAL A 96 4.24 -3.00 3.82
CA VAL A 96 5.01 -3.39 2.63
C VAL A 96 5.30 -4.88 2.62
N GLN A 97 5.71 -5.43 3.75
CA GLN A 97 6.02 -6.85 3.89
C GLN A 97 4.82 -7.74 3.55
N LEU A 98 3.63 -7.36 3.99
CA LEU A 98 2.40 -8.12 3.68
C LEU A 98 2.15 -8.18 2.17
N PHE A 99 2.19 -7.02 1.50
CA PHE A 99 1.93 -6.98 0.06
C PHE A 99 3.03 -7.69 -0.74
N LYS A 100 4.29 -7.39 -0.45
CA LYS A 100 5.41 -7.99 -1.19
C LYS A 100 5.55 -9.48 -0.93
N GLY A 101 5.48 -9.90 0.33
CA GLY A 101 5.71 -11.29 0.70
C GLY A 101 4.66 -12.23 0.15
N ILE A 102 3.39 -11.90 0.34
CA ILE A 102 2.28 -12.75 -0.10
C ILE A 102 2.21 -12.77 -1.62
N SER A 103 2.34 -11.62 -2.28
CA SER A 103 2.29 -11.55 -3.74
C SER A 103 3.44 -12.31 -4.39
N SER A 104 4.65 -12.20 -3.85
CA SER A 104 5.81 -12.94 -4.36
C SER A 104 5.58 -14.45 -4.31
N ARG A 105 5.14 -14.95 -3.15
CA ARG A 105 4.90 -16.39 -2.98
C ARG A 105 3.83 -16.90 -3.93
N ARG A 106 2.70 -16.21 -4.01
CA ARG A 106 1.57 -16.66 -4.83
C ARG A 106 1.87 -16.58 -6.33
N LEU A 107 2.48 -15.51 -6.79
CA LEU A 107 2.85 -15.40 -8.21
C LEU A 107 3.88 -16.46 -8.61
N ARG A 108 4.85 -16.75 -7.74
CA ARG A 108 5.82 -17.83 -8.03
C ARG A 108 5.15 -19.19 -8.13
N GLN A 109 4.17 -19.47 -7.29
CA GLN A 109 3.44 -20.74 -7.35
C GLN A 109 2.60 -20.85 -8.62
N GLU A 110 1.91 -19.77 -9.00
CA GLU A 110 0.96 -19.79 -10.11
C GLU A 110 1.62 -19.64 -11.49
N PHE A 111 2.74 -18.92 -11.57
CA PHE A 111 3.40 -18.58 -12.82
C PHE A 111 4.88 -18.98 -12.83
N LEU A 112 5.21 -20.09 -12.20
CA LEU A 112 6.60 -20.52 -12.03
C LEU A 112 7.34 -20.64 -13.37
N ASP A 113 6.70 -21.22 -14.39
CA ASP A 113 7.32 -21.43 -15.70
C ASP A 113 7.67 -20.12 -16.42
N VAL A 114 6.88 -19.08 -16.23
CA VAL A 114 7.13 -17.78 -16.83
C VAL A 114 8.14 -16.99 -15.98
N ILE A 115 7.94 -16.96 -14.68
CA ILE A 115 8.75 -16.14 -13.76
C ILE A 115 10.19 -16.60 -13.72
N LYS A 116 10.46 -17.90 -13.76
CA LYS A 116 11.83 -18.41 -13.72
C LYS A 116 12.70 -17.98 -14.90
N LYS A 117 12.09 -17.52 -15.99
CA LYS A 117 12.82 -16.94 -17.12
C LYS A 117 13.41 -15.57 -16.79
N TYR A 118 12.80 -14.85 -15.85
CA TYR A 118 13.22 -13.51 -15.45
C TYR A 118 13.95 -13.51 -14.11
N VAL A 119 13.51 -14.38 -13.19
CA VAL A 119 14.08 -14.51 -11.84
C VAL A 119 14.26 -15.99 -11.55
N TRP A 120 15.45 -16.49 -11.82
CA TRP A 120 15.79 -17.92 -11.79
C TRP A 120 16.17 -18.43 -10.40
N LYS A 121 16.61 -17.54 -9.49
CA LYS A 121 16.99 -17.94 -8.13
C LYS A 121 15.76 -18.06 -7.24
N GLU A 122 15.80 -19.04 -6.32
CA GLU A 122 14.84 -19.14 -5.26
C GLU A 122 14.89 -17.85 -4.40
N GLY A 123 13.74 -17.46 -3.86
CA GLY A 123 13.63 -16.29 -3.03
C GLY A 123 12.51 -15.38 -3.50
N THR A 124 12.64 -14.10 -3.19
CA THR A 124 11.60 -13.14 -3.51
C THR A 124 11.60 -12.76 -4.99
N LEU A 125 10.41 -12.54 -5.51
CA LEU A 125 10.18 -12.00 -6.83
C LEU A 125 10.60 -10.54 -6.95
N TRP A 126 10.58 -9.82 -5.83
CA TRP A 126 10.80 -8.37 -5.74
C TRP A 126 12.23 -8.03 -5.37
N ALA A 127 12.70 -6.87 -5.80
CA ALA A 127 13.92 -6.29 -5.26
C ALA A 127 13.79 -6.06 -3.75
N ILE A 128 14.91 -6.08 -3.04
CA ILE A 128 14.90 -5.96 -1.57
C ILE A 128 14.33 -4.62 -1.11
N GLY A 129 14.61 -3.54 -1.83
CA GLY A 129 14.17 -2.20 -1.44
C GLY A 129 12.72 -1.90 -1.75
N TYR A 130 12.24 -0.83 -1.17
CA TYR A 130 10.91 -0.29 -1.40
C TYR A 130 10.88 1.16 -0.97
N TYR A 131 9.87 1.88 -1.45
CA TYR A 131 9.55 3.22 -0.93
C TYR A 131 8.22 3.15 -0.20
N ILE A 132 8.15 3.79 0.97
CA ILE A 132 6.90 4.06 1.66
C ILE A 132 6.93 5.48 2.22
N GLY A 133 5.89 6.25 1.94
CA GLY A 133 5.75 7.61 2.46
C GLY A 133 4.35 7.85 2.96
N SER A 134 4.22 8.56 4.08
CA SER A 134 2.93 8.97 4.59
C SER A 134 2.39 10.12 3.75
N VAL A 135 1.06 10.18 3.63
CA VAL A 135 0.38 11.20 2.81
C VAL A 135 -0.53 12.00 3.73
N SER A 136 -0.38 13.32 3.70
CA SER A 136 -1.30 14.22 4.39
C SER A 136 -2.53 14.50 3.50
N ASP A 137 -3.63 14.95 4.12
CA ASP A 137 -4.86 15.26 3.39
C ASP A 137 -4.64 16.27 2.26
N LYS A 138 -3.68 17.18 2.41
CA LYS A 138 -3.36 18.19 1.39
C LYS A 138 -2.54 17.63 0.24
N THR A 139 -1.66 16.67 0.51
CA THR A 139 -0.76 16.11 -0.49
C THR A 139 -1.36 14.94 -1.26
N THR A 140 -2.40 14.30 -0.74
CA THR A 140 -3.06 13.17 -1.39
C THR A 140 -3.56 13.55 -2.79
N THR A 141 -4.21 14.70 -2.93
CA THR A 141 -4.76 15.15 -4.21
C THR A 141 -3.66 15.45 -5.23
N GLU A 142 -2.56 16.05 -4.79
CA GLU A 142 -1.44 16.37 -5.66
C GLU A 142 -0.71 15.11 -6.13
N LEU A 143 -0.49 14.14 -5.25
CA LEU A 143 0.18 12.88 -5.57
C LEU A 143 -0.64 12.01 -6.53
N VAL A 144 -1.95 12.02 -6.40
CA VAL A 144 -2.83 11.27 -7.31
C VAL A 144 -2.88 11.88 -8.70
N ARG A 145 -2.60 13.18 -8.84
CA ARG A 145 -2.56 13.88 -10.14
C ARG A 145 -1.24 13.72 -10.88
N GLU A 146 -0.18 13.44 -10.19
CA GLU A 146 1.13 13.20 -10.77
C GLU A 146 1.29 11.73 -11.19
#